data_2a4bc3b182249e41dfc98479bd1fece7
#
_entry.id   2a4bc3b182249e41dfc98479bd1fece7
#
_cell.length_a   1.000
_cell.length_b   1.000
_cell.length_c   1.000
_cell.angle_alpha   90.00
_cell.angle_beta   90.00
_cell.angle_gamma   90.00
#
_symmetry.space_group_name_H-M   'P 1'
#
loop_
_entity.id
_entity.type
_entity.pdbx_description
1 polymer ?
#
loop_
_entity_poly.entity_id
_entity_poly.type
_entity_poly.pdbx_seq_one_letter_code
_entity_poly.pdbx_strand_id
1 'polypeptide(L)'
;NFAKESLVSLLDSVGINSRDGQLKSKNIAAVMVTANLPAFARQGSRIDVMVSALGDAKNLQGGTLIATPLVGANGEVYAVAQGQVAVGGVSARGATASVTKGVPTSGRIANGAIIENEIPFSLESLDTIRIALRNPDFTTARRVSDAINAFLGEQTAKATDPATIQLDVPDQYRDKIVDLMTKIEQLQVQPDQTAKVVIDESSGIVVIGKDVKINRLAIAQGNLTIKITDMPIAVSY
;
A
#
# COMPACT_ATOMS: atom_id res chain seq x y z
N ASN A 1 3.09 -8.58 -35.79
CA ASN A 1 3.49 -9.44 -34.68
C ASN A 1 4.33 -8.63 -33.71
N PHE A 2 3.62 -7.94 -32.79
CA PHE A 2 4.17 -6.92 -31.88
C PHE A 2 5.46 -7.37 -31.15
N ALA A 3 5.48 -8.58 -30.60
CA ALA A 3 6.66 -9.13 -29.90
C ALA A 3 7.89 -9.26 -30.83
N LYS A 4 7.68 -9.55 -32.10
CA LYS A 4 8.76 -9.65 -33.09
C LYS A 4 9.32 -8.27 -33.46
N GLU A 5 8.46 -7.28 -33.62
CA GLU A 5 8.87 -5.89 -33.92
C GLU A 5 9.61 -5.26 -32.73
N SER A 6 9.15 -5.50 -31.51
CA SER A 6 9.84 -5.05 -30.28
C SER A 6 11.22 -5.68 -30.13
N LEU A 7 11.37 -6.97 -30.49
CA LEU A 7 12.67 -7.64 -30.47
C LEU A 7 13.63 -7.08 -31.53
N VAL A 8 13.13 -6.84 -32.73
CA VAL A 8 13.93 -6.23 -33.81
C VAL A 8 14.42 -4.85 -33.39
N SER A 9 13.54 -4.03 -32.84
CA SER A 9 13.89 -2.69 -32.34
C SER A 9 14.94 -2.74 -31.22
N LEU A 10 14.82 -3.73 -30.30
CA LEU A 10 15.80 -3.93 -29.25
C LEU A 10 17.15 -4.39 -29.80
N LEU A 11 17.19 -5.35 -30.72
CA LEU A 11 18.42 -5.83 -31.32
C LEU A 11 19.11 -4.72 -32.13
N ASP A 12 18.35 -3.90 -32.83
CA ASP A 12 18.86 -2.72 -33.54
C ASP A 12 19.45 -1.68 -32.54
N SER A 13 18.84 -1.52 -31.36
CA SER A 13 19.38 -0.62 -30.33
C SER A 13 20.69 -1.09 -29.70
N VAL A 14 20.93 -2.41 -29.69
CA VAL A 14 22.18 -3.04 -29.23
C VAL A 14 23.22 -3.18 -30.37
N GLY A 15 22.90 -2.70 -31.59
CA GLY A 15 23.80 -2.72 -32.74
C GLY A 15 23.83 -4.05 -33.47
N ILE A 16 22.88 -4.95 -33.20
CA ILE A 16 22.75 -6.23 -33.89
C ILE A 16 21.74 -6.08 -35.04
N ASN A 17 22.21 -6.11 -36.26
CA ASN A 17 21.37 -5.97 -37.44
C ASN A 17 20.51 -7.24 -37.64
N SER A 18 19.24 -7.17 -37.30
CA SER A 18 18.30 -8.30 -37.29
C SER A 18 17.34 -8.33 -38.51
N ARG A 19 17.66 -7.59 -39.58
CA ARG A 19 16.80 -7.44 -40.77
C ARG A 19 16.61 -8.69 -41.59
N ASP A 20 17.40 -9.76 -41.37
CA ASP A 20 17.19 -11.07 -42.03
C ASP A 20 16.04 -11.82 -41.37
N GLY A 21 14.93 -11.81 -42.06
CA GLY A 21 13.55 -12.13 -41.70
C GLY A 21 13.20 -13.51 -41.14
N GLN A 22 14.09 -14.24 -40.49
CA GLN A 22 13.80 -15.58 -39.94
C GLN A 22 14.01 -15.75 -38.45
N LEU A 23 13.68 -14.73 -37.63
CA LEU A 23 13.56 -14.94 -36.19
C LEU A 23 12.30 -15.79 -35.90
N LYS A 24 12.46 -17.13 -35.88
CA LYS A 24 11.44 -18.04 -35.32
C LYS A 24 11.41 -17.93 -33.82
N SER A 25 10.82 -16.87 -33.31
CA SER A 25 10.78 -16.56 -31.88
C SER A 25 9.62 -17.25 -31.16
N LYS A 26 9.69 -18.59 -31.03
CA LYS A 26 8.69 -19.34 -30.24
C LYS A 26 8.81 -19.11 -28.74
N ASN A 27 9.95 -18.60 -28.28
CA ASN A 27 10.28 -18.46 -26.86
C ASN A 27 10.37 -16.99 -26.40
N ILE A 28 9.71 -16.06 -27.10
CA ILE A 28 9.68 -14.65 -26.74
C ILE A 28 8.27 -14.22 -26.40
N ALA A 29 8.11 -13.52 -25.31
CA ALA A 29 6.86 -12.91 -24.88
C ALA A 29 7.01 -11.39 -24.75
N ALA A 30 6.07 -10.65 -25.29
CA ALA A 30 5.92 -9.24 -24.95
C ALA A 30 5.26 -9.14 -23.57
N VAL A 31 5.82 -8.31 -22.71
CA VAL A 31 5.34 -8.15 -21.32
C VAL A 31 5.17 -6.68 -20.95
N MET A 32 4.22 -6.41 -20.10
CA MET A 32 4.12 -5.16 -19.35
C MET A 32 4.87 -5.32 -18.05
N VAL A 33 5.68 -4.34 -17.72
CA VAL A 33 6.51 -4.32 -16.52
C VAL A 33 6.09 -3.15 -15.67
N THR A 34 5.75 -3.40 -14.40
CA THR A 34 5.34 -2.38 -13.45
C THR A 34 6.08 -2.54 -12.13
N ALA A 35 6.37 -1.44 -11.47
CA ALA A 35 6.92 -1.42 -10.12
C ALA A 35 6.39 -0.22 -9.33
N ASN A 36 6.38 -0.33 -8.02
CA ASN A 36 6.11 0.79 -7.15
C ASN A 36 7.43 1.37 -6.67
N LEU A 37 7.63 2.66 -6.94
CA LEU A 37 8.75 3.41 -6.36
C LEU A 37 8.35 3.86 -4.95
N PRO A 38 8.97 3.33 -3.88
CA PRO A 38 8.68 3.76 -2.53
C PRO A 38 9.10 5.22 -2.31
N ALA A 39 8.40 5.90 -1.40
CA ALA A 39 8.86 7.20 -0.93
C ALA A 39 10.25 7.05 -0.29
N PHE A 40 11.12 8.04 -0.48
CA PHE A 40 12.51 8.05 0.02
C PHE A 40 13.42 6.95 -0.52
N ALA A 41 13.04 6.29 -1.61
CA ALA A 41 13.90 5.31 -2.25
C ALA A 41 15.13 5.99 -2.84
N ARG A 42 16.31 5.47 -2.50
CA ARG A 42 17.62 6.02 -2.93
C ARG A 42 18.11 5.33 -4.20
N GLN A 43 18.89 6.05 -4.98
CA GLN A 43 19.62 5.50 -6.12
C GLN A 43 20.42 4.26 -5.71
N GLY A 44 20.41 3.23 -6.55
CA GLY A 44 21.05 1.94 -6.27
C GLY A 44 20.21 0.97 -5.41
N SER A 45 19.11 1.41 -4.79
CA SER A 45 18.18 0.54 -4.08
C SER A 45 17.46 -0.39 -5.05
N ARG A 46 17.05 -1.56 -4.55
CA ARG A 46 16.32 -2.54 -5.34
C ARG A 46 14.86 -2.59 -4.94
N ILE A 47 14.00 -2.71 -5.94
CA ILE A 47 12.55 -2.82 -5.77
C ILE A 47 11.99 -4.03 -6.51
N ASP A 48 10.84 -4.48 -6.08
CA ASP A 48 10.13 -5.59 -6.71
C ASP A 48 9.44 -5.14 -7.99
N VAL A 49 9.38 -6.06 -8.93
CA VAL A 49 8.81 -5.83 -10.24
C VAL A 49 7.71 -6.85 -10.51
N MET A 50 6.60 -6.38 -11.05
CA MET A 50 5.52 -7.21 -11.57
C MET A 50 5.63 -7.26 -13.10
N VAL A 51 5.47 -8.46 -13.63
CA VAL A 51 5.54 -8.72 -15.07
C VAL A 51 4.26 -9.41 -15.50
N SER A 52 3.61 -8.90 -16.53
CA SER A 52 2.38 -9.47 -17.08
C SER A 52 2.49 -9.60 -18.59
N ALA A 53 2.08 -10.75 -19.14
CA ALA A 53 2.11 -10.97 -20.58
C ALA A 53 1.16 -10.03 -21.31
N LEU A 54 1.65 -9.46 -22.41
CA LEU A 54 0.87 -8.71 -23.39
C LEU A 54 0.67 -9.59 -24.63
N GLY A 55 -0.57 -9.93 -24.96
CA GLY A 55 -0.89 -10.74 -26.15
C GLY A 55 -0.91 -12.25 -25.89
N ASP A 56 -0.39 -13.05 -26.85
CA ASP A 56 -0.64 -14.49 -26.96
C ASP A 56 0.24 -15.39 -26.08
N ALA A 57 1.10 -14.83 -25.24
CA ALA A 57 1.96 -15.62 -24.37
C ALA A 57 1.14 -16.35 -23.31
N LYS A 58 1.20 -17.67 -23.31
CA LYS A 58 0.40 -18.53 -22.44
C LYS A 58 1.06 -18.80 -21.10
N ASN A 59 2.38 -18.58 -20.98
CA ASN A 59 3.14 -18.87 -19.77
C ASN A 59 4.46 -18.08 -19.78
N LEU A 60 4.79 -17.47 -18.65
CA LEU A 60 6.06 -16.75 -18.40
C LEU A 60 7.05 -17.56 -17.56
N GLN A 61 6.72 -18.79 -17.19
CA GLN A 61 7.56 -19.63 -16.34
C GLN A 61 8.93 -19.90 -17.00
N GLY A 62 10.00 -19.68 -16.24
CA GLY A 62 11.38 -19.83 -16.71
C GLY A 62 11.83 -18.70 -17.65
N GLY A 63 11.00 -17.68 -17.85
CA GLY A 63 11.36 -16.49 -18.63
C GLY A 63 12.33 -15.58 -17.88
N THR A 64 13.15 -14.86 -18.62
CA THR A 64 14.04 -13.82 -18.11
C THR A 64 13.65 -12.48 -18.73
N LEU A 65 13.42 -11.49 -17.88
CA LEU A 65 13.22 -10.11 -18.29
C LEU A 65 14.58 -9.51 -18.66
N ILE A 66 14.70 -8.99 -19.86
CA ILE A 66 15.86 -8.20 -20.30
C ILE A 66 15.81 -6.81 -19.67
N ALA A 67 16.94 -6.11 -19.64
CA ALA A 67 17.01 -4.76 -19.10
C ALA A 67 15.93 -3.86 -19.71
N THR A 68 14.99 -3.44 -18.89
CA THR A 68 13.80 -2.68 -19.28
C THR A 68 13.71 -1.42 -18.42
N PRO A 69 13.76 -0.22 -19.02
CA PRO A 69 13.60 1.02 -18.28
C PRO A 69 12.15 1.15 -17.77
N LEU A 70 12.00 1.54 -16.52
CA LEU A 70 10.72 1.87 -15.88
C LEU A 70 10.57 3.39 -15.86
N VAL A 71 9.54 3.87 -16.54
CA VAL A 71 9.32 5.28 -16.82
C VAL A 71 8.18 5.79 -15.95
N GLY A 72 8.37 6.95 -15.32
CA GLY A 72 7.31 7.66 -14.61
C GLY A 72 6.35 8.39 -15.55
N ALA A 73 5.29 8.95 -14.98
CA ALA A 73 4.28 9.72 -15.73
C ALA A 73 4.85 10.98 -16.41
N ASN A 74 5.99 11.49 -15.93
CA ASN A 74 6.71 12.63 -16.51
C ASN A 74 7.61 12.24 -17.72
N GLY A 75 7.69 10.95 -18.06
CA GLY A 75 8.54 10.44 -19.14
C GLY A 75 9.99 10.17 -18.75
N GLU A 76 10.38 10.37 -17.49
CA GLU A 76 11.72 10.09 -16.99
C GLU A 76 11.88 8.65 -16.54
N VAL A 77 13.09 8.08 -16.72
CA VAL A 77 13.44 6.74 -16.26
C VAL A 77 13.84 6.82 -14.79
N TYR A 78 13.10 6.10 -13.93
CA TYR A 78 13.37 6.03 -12.49
C TYR A 78 14.09 4.75 -12.07
N ALA A 79 13.89 3.65 -12.79
CA ALA A 79 14.54 2.39 -12.48
C ALA A 79 14.76 1.56 -13.73
N VAL A 80 15.66 0.57 -13.64
CA VAL A 80 15.86 -0.43 -14.70
C VAL A 80 15.58 -1.81 -14.14
N ALA A 81 14.63 -2.51 -14.76
CA ALA A 81 14.19 -3.84 -14.36
C ALA A 81 14.87 -4.93 -15.19
N GLN A 82 15.33 -6.00 -14.54
CA GLN A 82 15.86 -7.20 -15.18
C GLN A 82 15.82 -8.40 -14.24
N GLY A 83 15.77 -9.61 -14.77
CA GLY A 83 15.91 -10.81 -13.96
C GLY A 83 14.95 -11.94 -14.34
N GLN A 84 15.03 -13.03 -13.61
CA GLN A 84 14.18 -14.21 -13.81
C GLN A 84 12.79 -13.96 -13.25
N VAL A 85 11.77 -14.30 -14.04
CA VAL A 85 10.36 -14.15 -13.66
C VAL A 85 9.92 -15.34 -12.82
N ALA A 86 9.57 -15.11 -11.57
CA ALA A 86 8.91 -16.09 -10.72
C ALA A 86 7.40 -16.03 -10.93
N VAL A 87 6.84 -17.12 -11.43
CA VAL A 87 5.40 -17.26 -11.71
C VAL A 87 4.73 -18.01 -10.59
N GLY A 88 3.66 -17.48 -10.03
CA GLY A 88 2.90 -18.05 -8.92
C GLY A 88 1.88 -19.12 -9.36
N GLY A 89 2.24 -20.05 -10.23
CA GLY A 89 1.34 -21.10 -10.71
C GLY A 89 2.06 -22.41 -10.98
N VAL A 90 1.38 -23.53 -10.70
CA VAL A 90 1.82 -24.88 -11.09
C VAL A 90 0.96 -25.33 -12.25
N SER A 91 1.59 -25.65 -13.40
CA SER A 91 0.94 -26.33 -14.50
C SER A 91 1.50 -27.75 -14.60
N ALA A 92 0.69 -28.74 -14.34
CA ALA A 92 1.01 -30.15 -14.57
C ALA A 92 0.23 -30.64 -15.80
N ARG A 93 0.94 -31.17 -16.78
CA ARG A 93 0.34 -31.85 -17.93
C ARG A 93 0.52 -33.35 -17.78
N GLY A 94 -0.58 -34.08 -17.60
CA GLY A 94 -0.62 -35.53 -17.77
C GLY A 94 -1.09 -35.90 -19.15
N ALA A 95 -0.95 -37.17 -19.54
CA ALA A 95 -1.33 -37.68 -20.87
C ALA A 95 -2.82 -37.53 -21.20
N THR A 96 -3.70 -37.38 -20.20
CA THR A 96 -5.15 -37.30 -20.33
C THR A 96 -5.79 -36.09 -19.62
N ALA A 97 -5.03 -35.32 -18.84
CA ALA A 97 -5.57 -34.14 -18.14
C ALA A 97 -4.48 -33.08 -17.94
N SER A 98 -4.83 -31.80 -18.11
CA SER A 98 -3.99 -30.69 -17.73
C SER A 98 -4.64 -29.93 -16.58
N VAL A 99 -3.92 -29.78 -15.46
CA VAL A 99 -4.35 -28.95 -14.33
C VAL A 99 -3.44 -27.74 -14.26
N THR A 100 -4.04 -26.56 -14.48
CA THR A 100 -3.35 -25.28 -14.28
C THR A 100 -3.91 -24.63 -13.02
N LYS A 101 -3.10 -24.47 -11.99
CA LYS A 101 -3.44 -23.76 -10.78
C LYS A 101 -2.59 -22.48 -10.71
N GLY A 102 -3.24 -21.32 -10.72
CA GLY A 102 -2.58 -20.02 -10.76
C GLY A 102 -2.64 -19.34 -12.13
N VAL A 103 -2.07 -18.15 -12.23
CA VAL A 103 -2.03 -17.33 -13.44
C VAL A 103 -0.63 -17.37 -14.03
N PRO A 104 -0.35 -18.24 -15.03
CA PRO A 104 1.00 -18.42 -15.58
C PRO A 104 1.47 -17.25 -16.44
N THR A 105 0.59 -16.30 -16.75
CA THR A 105 0.85 -15.12 -17.57
C THR A 105 1.22 -13.88 -16.77
N SER A 106 1.29 -14.00 -15.42
CA SER A 106 1.76 -12.95 -14.53
C SER A 106 2.81 -13.52 -13.58
N GLY A 107 3.82 -12.72 -13.27
CA GLY A 107 4.89 -13.11 -12.37
C GLY A 107 5.50 -11.91 -11.67
N ARG A 108 6.40 -12.19 -10.73
CA ARG A 108 7.14 -11.21 -9.96
C ARG A 108 8.64 -11.47 -10.09
N ILE A 109 9.41 -10.41 -10.08
CA ILE A 109 10.86 -10.47 -9.95
C ILE A 109 11.20 -9.77 -8.63
N ALA A 110 11.56 -10.55 -7.62
CA ALA A 110 11.95 -9.99 -6.34
C ALA A 110 13.26 -9.21 -6.49
N ASN A 111 13.30 -7.98 -5.97
CA ASN A 111 14.44 -7.07 -6.15
C ASN A 111 14.87 -6.91 -7.61
N GLY A 112 13.91 -6.97 -8.52
CA GLY A 112 14.14 -7.06 -9.97
C GLY A 112 14.47 -5.74 -10.66
N ALA A 113 14.28 -4.60 -10.03
CA ALA A 113 14.70 -3.33 -10.58
C ALA A 113 15.67 -2.60 -9.66
N ILE A 114 16.62 -1.89 -10.27
CA ILE A 114 17.55 -0.98 -9.59
C ILE A 114 17.08 0.44 -9.87
N ILE A 115 17.01 1.26 -8.83
CA ILE A 115 16.64 2.66 -8.93
C ILE A 115 17.83 3.44 -9.49
N GLU A 116 17.62 4.13 -10.60
CA GLU A 116 18.61 4.97 -11.28
C GLU A 116 18.45 6.44 -10.89
N ASN A 117 17.20 6.90 -10.77
CA ASN A 117 16.89 8.26 -10.37
C ASN A 117 15.99 8.25 -9.14
N GLU A 118 16.38 9.01 -8.12
CA GLU A 118 15.56 9.23 -6.93
C GLU A 118 14.67 10.46 -7.11
N ILE A 119 13.53 10.47 -6.41
CA ILE A 119 12.71 11.66 -6.30
C ILE A 119 13.39 12.56 -5.27
N PRO A 120 13.87 13.76 -5.65
CA PRO A 120 14.55 14.65 -4.72
C PRO A 120 13.56 15.09 -3.63
N PHE A 121 13.80 14.66 -2.42
CA PHE A 121 13.02 15.05 -1.26
C PHE A 121 13.93 15.25 -0.05
N SER A 122 13.95 16.46 0.50
CA SER A 122 14.69 16.78 1.71
C SER A 122 13.72 16.97 2.88
N LEU A 123 13.80 16.09 3.86
CA LEU A 123 13.04 16.24 5.11
C LEU A 123 13.47 17.48 5.88
N GLU A 124 14.75 17.83 5.83
CA GLU A 124 15.35 18.96 6.57
C GLU A 124 14.84 20.32 6.09
N SER A 125 14.33 20.40 4.86
CA SER A 125 13.77 21.63 4.29
C SER A 125 12.28 21.85 4.58
N LEU A 126 11.65 20.98 5.34
CA LEU A 126 10.23 21.08 5.63
C LEU A 126 9.98 21.98 6.85
N ASP A 127 9.36 23.13 6.62
CA ASP A 127 8.84 23.98 7.70
C ASP A 127 7.51 23.46 8.28
N THR A 128 6.79 22.66 7.49
CA THR A 128 5.48 22.14 7.86
C THR A 128 5.31 20.69 7.44
N ILE A 129 4.81 19.86 8.33
CA ILE A 129 4.49 18.44 8.08
C ILE A 129 2.98 18.26 8.15
N ARG A 130 2.44 17.46 7.23
CA ARG A 130 1.02 17.06 7.24
C ARG A 130 0.90 15.60 7.64
N ILE A 131 0.15 15.37 8.72
CA ILE A 131 -0.15 14.03 9.22
C ILE A 131 -1.57 13.71 8.80
N ALA A 132 -1.76 12.62 8.04
CA ALA A 132 -3.06 12.20 7.57
C ALA A 132 -3.61 11.04 8.40
N LEU A 133 -4.84 11.18 8.89
CA LEU A 133 -5.57 10.09 9.51
C LEU A 133 -6.11 9.14 8.44
N ARG A 134 -5.91 7.84 8.64
CA ARG A 134 -6.46 6.81 7.74
C ARG A 134 -7.99 6.82 7.75
N ASN A 135 -8.59 7.02 8.91
CA ASN A 135 -10.04 7.14 9.09
C ASN A 135 -10.33 8.59 9.53
N PRO A 136 -10.96 9.42 8.67
CA PRO A 136 -11.28 10.79 8.99
C PRO A 136 -12.24 10.89 10.17
N ASP A 137 -11.87 11.64 11.22
CA ASP A 137 -12.71 11.91 12.38
C ASP A 137 -12.26 13.21 13.09
N PHE A 138 -13.18 14.14 13.30
CA PHE A 138 -12.88 15.44 13.90
C PHE A 138 -12.35 15.33 15.34
N THR A 139 -12.95 14.45 16.13
CA THR A 139 -12.56 14.26 17.53
C THR A 139 -11.18 13.65 17.64
N THR A 140 -10.89 12.64 16.82
CA THR A 140 -9.58 12.01 16.74
C THR A 140 -8.51 12.98 16.24
N ALA A 141 -8.80 13.74 15.18
CA ALA A 141 -7.87 14.73 14.65
C ALA A 141 -7.51 15.79 15.72
N ARG A 142 -8.50 16.24 16.48
CA ARG A 142 -8.28 17.17 17.59
C ARG A 142 -7.45 16.55 18.71
N ARG A 143 -7.80 15.34 19.14
CA ARG A 143 -7.03 14.63 20.19
C ARG A 143 -5.57 14.42 19.80
N VAL A 144 -5.30 14.12 18.53
CA VAL A 144 -3.92 14.00 18.02
C VAL A 144 -3.20 15.33 18.05
N SER A 145 -3.82 16.42 17.59
CA SER A 145 -3.19 17.75 17.64
C SER A 145 -2.93 18.21 19.08
N ASP A 146 -3.88 17.97 20.00
CA ASP A 146 -3.72 18.30 21.41
C ASP A 146 -2.59 17.50 22.08
N ALA A 147 -2.47 16.19 21.74
CA ALA A 147 -1.39 15.34 22.26
C ALA A 147 -0.01 15.79 21.75
N ILE A 148 0.10 16.18 20.48
CA ILE A 148 1.36 16.71 19.92
C ILE A 148 1.72 18.04 20.59
N ASN A 149 0.76 18.95 20.75
CA ASN A 149 0.98 20.23 21.40
C ASN A 149 1.39 20.07 22.88
N ALA A 150 0.75 19.14 23.59
CA ALA A 150 1.12 18.82 24.98
C ALA A 150 2.55 18.26 25.09
N PHE A 151 2.96 17.44 24.12
CA PHE A 151 4.31 16.88 24.08
C PHE A 151 5.36 17.95 23.76
N LEU A 152 5.09 18.84 22.80
CA LEU A 152 6.03 19.89 22.38
C LEU A 152 6.04 21.10 23.35
N GLY A 153 4.99 21.27 24.14
CA GLY A 153 4.82 22.43 25.02
C GLY A 153 4.42 23.72 24.29
N GLU A 154 4.13 23.64 23.00
CA GLU A 154 3.80 24.75 22.10
C GLU A 154 2.61 24.39 21.21
N GLN A 155 1.87 25.41 20.73
CA GLN A 155 0.73 25.23 19.81
C GLN A 155 1.19 25.15 18.35
N THR A 156 1.92 24.10 18.01
CA THR A 156 2.51 23.89 16.69
C THR A 156 1.68 22.95 15.81
N ALA A 157 0.85 22.11 16.41
CA ALA A 157 -0.03 21.19 15.69
C ALA A 157 -1.47 21.69 15.66
N LYS A 158 -2.10 21.66 14.49
CA LYS A 158 -3.48 22.08 14.28
C LYS A 158 -4.20 21.11 13.36
N ALA A 159 -5.37 20.62 13.80
CA ALA A 159 -6.29 19.90 12.90
C ALA A 159 -6.92 20.89 11.92
N THR A 160 -6.67 20.73 10.64
CA THR A 160 -7.21 21.58 9.56
C THR A 160 -8.52 21.05 9.02
N ASP A 161 -8.68 19.74 9.03
CA ASP A 161 -9.87 19.02 8.61
C ASP A 161 -9.95 17.67 9.36
N PRO A 162 -11.01 16.85 9.21
CA PRO A 162 -11.15 15.60 9.96
C PRO A 162 -10.09 14.54 9.64
N ALA A 163 -9.33 14.72 8.57
CA ALA A 163 -8.31 13.76 8.12
C ALA A 163 -6.89 14.30 8.27
N THR A 164 -6.69 15.63 8.36
CA THR A 164 -5.37 16.24 8.25
C THR A 164 -5.02 17.07 9.49
N ILE A 165 -3.88 16.78 10.06
CA ILE A 165 -3.23 17.59 11.07
C ILE A 165 -1.99 18.24 10.46
N GLN A 166 -1.92 19.54 10.50
CA GLN A 166 -0.75 20.32 10.13
C GLN A 166 0.11 20.51 11.37
N LEU A 167 1.40 20.20 11.24
CA LEU A 167 2.41 20.40 12.26
C LEU A 167 3.47 21.35 11.72
N ASP A 168 3.59 22.52 12.34
CA ASP A 168 4.68 23.44 12.06
C ASP A 168 5.89 22.96 12.84
N VAL A 169 7.02 22.76 12.14
CA VAL A 169 8.22 22.17 12.74
C VAL A 169 8.90 23.19 13.66
N PRO A 170 9.02 22.91 14.98
CA PRO A 170 9.71 23.80 15.88
C PRO A 170 11.18 23.95 15.49
N ASP A 171 11.77 25.14 15.69
CA ASP A 171 13.16 25.44 15.31
C ASP A 171 14.17 24.45 15.89
N GLN A 172 13.93 23.95 17.09
CA GLN A 172 14.77 22.94 17.75
C GLN A 172 14.83 21.58 17.04
N TYR A 173 13.89 21.30 16.12
CA TYR A 173 13.77 20.04 15.38
C TYR A 173 14.00 20.18 13.87
N ARG A 174 14.36 21.36 13.34
CA ARG A 174 14.57 21.57 11.90
C ARG A 174 15.59 20.61 11.30
N ASP A 175 16.70 20.35 12.01
CA ASP A 175 17.73 19.40 11.56
C ASP A 175 17.51 17.97 12.07
N LYS A 176 16.39 17.73 12.80
CA LYS A 176 16.09 16.47 13.49
C LYS A 176 14.64 16.03 13.29
N ILE A 177 14.12 16.20 12.08
CA ILE A 177 12.72 15.87 11.76
C ILE A 177 12.42 14.39 12.00
N VAL A 178 13.35 13.50 11.68
CA VAL A 178 13.19 12.06 11.93
C VAL A 178 13.03 11.77 13.44
N ASP A 179 13.79 12.46 14.26
CA ASP A 179 13.72 12.34 15.73
C ASP A 179 12.37 12.88 16.27
N LEU A 180 11.92 14.01 15.74
CA LEU A 180 10.60 14.56 16.03
C LEU A 180 9.49 13.57 15.67
N MET A 181 9.52 13.04 14.44
CA MET A 181 8.49 12.10 13.98
C MET A 181 8.49 10.81 14.78
N THR A 182 9.65 10.27 15.13
CA THR A 182 9.77 9.08 15.98
C THR A 182 9.15 9.30 17.36
N LYS A 183 9.33 10.49 17.96
CA LYS A 183 8.72 10.82 19.24
C LYS A 183 7.20 11.02 19.14
N ILE A 184 6.74 11.65 18.05
CA ILE A 184 5.30 11.82 17.80
C ILE A 184 4.62 10.47 17.56
N GLU A 185 5.25 9.55 16.83
CA GLU A 185 4.73 8.21 16.58
C GLU A 185 4.49 7.40 17.86
N GLN A 186 5.25 7.67 18.91
CA GLN A 186 5.11 7.02 20.22
C GLN A 186 3.98 7.58 21.09
N LEU A 187 3.35 8.71 20.70
CA LEU A 187 2.26 9.29 21.44
C LEU A 187 1.02 8.40 21.39
N GLN A 188 0.47 8.13 22.56
CA GLN A 188 -0.76 7.34 22.67
C GLN A 188 -1.98 8.27 22.61
N VAL A 189 -2.81 8.06 21.61
CA VAL A 189 -4.07 8.78 21.44
C VAL A 189 -5.21 7.77 21.34
N GLN A 190 -6.28 8.00 22.10
CA GLN A 190 -7.50 7.21 21.98
C GLN A 190 -8.33 7.73 20.79
N PRO A 191 -8.47 6.97 19.70
CA PRO A 191 -9.34 7.38 18.60
C PRO A 191 -10.79 7.37 19.04
N ASP A 192 -11.61 8.22 18.42
CA ASP A 192 -13.06 8.13 18.58
C ASP A 192 -13.58 6.92 17.79
N GLN A 193 -14.30 6.06 18.48
CA GLN A 193 -14.88 4.88 17.88
C GLN A 193 -16.39 4.96 18.00
N THR A 194 -17.07 4.94 16.87
CA THR A 194 -18.53 4.80 16.86
C THR A 194 -18.94 3.50 17.51
N ALA A 195 -19.88 3.58 18.43
CA ALA A 195 -20.48 2.39 19.04
C ALA A 195 -21.06 1.49 17.94
N LYS A 196 -20.58 0.24 17.84
CA LYS A 196 -20.97 -0.70 16.79
C LYS A 196 -21.41 -2.02 17.38
N VAL A 197 -22.56 -2.49 16.90
CA VAL A 197 -23.05 -3.84 17.14
C VAL A 197 -23.02 -4.58 15.80
N VAL A 198 -22.39 -5.73 15.77
CA VAL A 198 -22.38 -6.63 14.61
C VAL A 198 -23.14 -7.90 14.95
N ILE A 199 -24.13 -8.22 14.15
CA ILE A 199 -24.96 -9.42 14.30
C ILE A 199 -24.74 -10.29 13.07
N ASP A 200 -24.28 -11.50 13.28
CA ASP A 200 -24.21 -12.53 12.24
C ASP A 200 -25.38 -13.49 12.45
N GLU A 201 -26.38 -13.36 11.60
CA GLU A 201 -27.60 -14.18 11.68
C GLU A 201 -27.35 -15.66 11.36
N SER A 202 -26.32 -15.95 10.55
CA SER A 202 -26.03 -17.32 10.13
C SER A 202 -25.38 -18.15 11.24
N SER A 203 -24.52 -17.53 12.05
CA SER A 203 -23.83 -18.18 13.17
C SER A 203 -24.49 -17.89 14.53
N GLY A 204 -25.43 -16.94 14.59
CA GLY A 204 -26.08 -16.51 15.83
C GLY A 204 -25.13 -15.69 16.74
N ILE A 205 -24.02 -15.19 16.23
CA ILE A 205 -23.03 -14.43 17.01
C ILE A 205 -23.39 -12.95 17.02
N VAL A 206 -23.40 -12.37 18.23
CA VAL A 206 -23.54 -10.92 18.45
C VAL A 206 -22.25 -10.39 19.06
N VAL A 207 -21.60 -9.44 18.37
CA VAL A 207 -20.41 -8.74 18.85
C VAL A 207 -20.78 -7.31 19.18
N ILE A 208 -20.56 -6.90 20.42
CA ILE A 208 -20.91 -5.57 20.93
C ILE A 208 -19.62 -4.83 21.28
N GLY A 209 -19.43 -3.65 20.69
CA GLY A 209 -18.31 -2.78 21.04
C GLY A 209 -18.41 -2.23 22.46
N LYS A 210 -17.28 -1.96 23.10
CA LYS A 210 -17.21 -1.49 24.51
C LYS A 210 -17.95 -0.15 24.76
N ASP A 211 -18.12 0.67 23.73
CA ASP A 211 -18.73 2.00 23.82
C ASP A 211 -20.22 1.99 23.50
N VAL A 212 -20.81 0.81 23.29
CA VAL A 212 -22.26 0.63 23.08
C VAL A 212 -22.99 0.79 24.41
N LYS A 213 -23.89 1.77 24.46
CA LYS A 213 -24.73 2.04 25.63
C LYS A 213 -26.20 1.85 25.23
N ILE A 214 -26.97 1.27 26.11
CA ILE A 214 -28.43 1.12 25.98
C ILE A 214 -29.08 2.17 26.84
N ASN A 215 -29.88 3.05 26.23
CA ASN A 215 -30.68 4.02 26.97
C ASN A 215 -31.81 3.30 27.75
N ARG A 216 -32.42 4.01 28.71
CA ARG A 216 -33.57 3.48 29.42
C ARG A 216 -34.64 3.07 28.44
N LEU A 217 -35.04 1.81 28.51
CA LEU A 217 -36.12 1.31 27.66
C LEU A 217 -36.91 0.22 28.39
N ALA A 218 -38.15 0.07 28.01
CA ALA A 218 -39.01 -1.05 28.42
C ALA A 218 -39.56 -1.73 27.16
N ILE A 219 -39.38 -3.04 27.05
CA ILE A 219 -39.91 -3.87 25.95
C ILE A 219 -40.84 -4.87 26.56
N ALA A 220 -42.05 -4.97 26.02
CA ALA A 220 -43.00 -6.03 26.35
C ALA A 220 -43.39 -6.77 25.07
N GLN A 221 -43.18 -8.09 25.05
CA GLN A 221 -43.59 -8.96 23.96
C GLN A 221 -44.21 -10.24 24.51
N GLY A 222 -45.50 -10.41 24.30
CA GLY A 222 -46.23 -11.51 24.90
C GLY A 222 -46.20 -11.47 26.43
N ASN A 223 -45.63 -12.51 27.05
CA ASN A 223 -45.48 -12.61 28.51
C ASN A 223 -44.07 -12.16 28.99
N LEU A 224 -43.20 -11.68 28.08
CA LEU A 224 -41.88 -11.22 28.42
C LEU A 224 -41.86 -9.69 28.53
N THR A 225 -41.44 -9.19 29.68
CA THR A 225 -41.21 -7.76 29.92
C THR A 225 -39.75 -7.56 30.32
N ILE A 226 -38.99 -6.74 29.56
CA ILE A 226 -37.61 -6.36 29.85
C ILE A 226 -37.61 -4.87 30.16
N LYS A 227 -37.11 -4.51 31.34
CA LYS A 227 -36.94 -3.10 31.77
C LYS A 227 -35.46 -2.84 32.08
N ILE A 228 -34.87 -1.89 31.38
CA ILE A 228 -33.50 -1.44 31.64
C ILE A 228 -33.56 -0.08 32.35
N THR A 229 -32.96 -0.01 33.54
CA THR A 229 -32.86 1.21 34.33
C THR A 229 -31.44 1.40 34.85
N ASP A 230 -30.98 2.63 34.91
CA ASP A 230 -29.69 2.95 35.52
C ASP A 230 -29.75 2.69 37.01
N MET A 231 -28.81 1.94 37.56
CA MET A 231 -28.58 1.88 39.00
C MET A 231 -27.41 2.82 39.33
N PRO A 232 -27.58 3.83 40.18
CA PRO A 232 -26.47 4.61 40.69
C PRO A 232 -25.61 3.69 41.56
N ILE A 233 -24.37 3.42 41.18
CA ILE A 233 -23.38 2.77 42.02
C ILE A 233 -22.78 3.86 42.92
N ALA A 234 -23.12 3.83 44.18
CA ALA A 234 -22.44 4.64 45.18
C ALA A 234 -21.05 4.06 45.41
N VAL A 235 -20.02 4.74 44.92
CA VAL A 235 -18.63 4.42 45.25
C VAL A 235 -18.34 5.17 46.57
N SER A 236 -18.28 4.42 47.66
CA SER A 236 -17.74 4.94 48.94
C SER A 236 -16.22 4.94 48.83
N TYR A 237 -15.60 6.10 49.01
CA TYR A 237 -14.16 6.29 49.17
C TYR A 237 -13.73 5.93 50.60
#